data_77dc6b56b24e76038516439024480bdf
#
_entry.id   77dc6b56b24e76038516439024480bdf
#
_cell.length_a   1.000
_cell.length_b   1.000
_cell.length_c   1.000
_cell.angle_alpha   90.00
_cell.angle_beta   90.00
_cell.angle_gamma   90.00
#
_symmetry.space_group_name_H-M   'P 1'
#
loop_
_entity.id
_entity.type
_entity.pdbx_description
1 polymer ?
#
loop_
_entity_poly.entity_id
_entity_poly.type
_entity_poly.pdbx_seq_one_letter_code
_entity_poly.pdbx_strand_id
1 'polypeptide(L)'
;MDKLFTGKFLFTGLVFAGLALYPFIGSSYGLDLVSKIMIYAILAMSLELLVGSTGLVCFGQAAFFGIGAYIAVLFSPESESANLLWLLPASILAAAVYALFVGALSLRTKGVYFIMVTLAFAQMAYYVVHDTKLGGGTDGIYLYFKPILGSVLDLNNPKTLYFFTWVFLVWTFVFLAMLLRSHFGRVLAGIRINEQRMRASGFSTYPYKLAAFTTSGGIAGLAGFLFAVKDGFVNPEMMSWHLSGALLIMIILGGLGHLRGAIIGAFAFVFLQEFFKSSAIFGEFAKHWQLGLGFTIIACVALLPKGLVGLPEVLRKRLDGSRPRDAQVVLK
;
A
#
# COMPACT_ATOMS: atom_id res chain seq x y z
N MET A 1 21.36 -21.42 -8.56
CA MET A 1 20.30 -20.63 -7.89
C MET A 1 20.75 -19.21 -7.58
N ASP A 2 22.03 -18.91 -7.39
CA ASP A 2 22.52 -17.60 -6.92
C ASP A 2 22.49 -16.48 -7.96
N LYS A 3 22.69 -16.74 -9.24
CA LYS A 3 22.69 -15.70 -10.31
C LYS A 3 21.31 -15.08 -10.58
N LEU A 4 20.22 -15.82 -10.40
CA LEU A 4 18.84 -15.32 -10.53
C LEU A 4 18.43 -14.47 -9.32
N PHE A 5 18.99 -14.75 -8.15
CA PHE A 5 18.76 -13.97 -6.94
C PHE A 5 19.46 -12.62 -7.02
N THR A 6 20.72 -12.59 -7.47
CA THR A 6 21.54 -11.38 -7.63
C THR A 6 20.91 -10.41 -8.64
N GLY A 7 20.41 -10.89 -9.78
CA GLY A 7 19.75 -10.05 -10.79
C GLY A 7 18.45 -9.39 -10.30
N LYS A 8 17.66 -10.10 -9.49
CA LYS A 8 16.41 -9.55 -8.92
C LYS A 8 16.66 -8.46 -7.87
N PHE A 9 17.74 -8.57 -7.09
CA PHE A 9 18.18 -7.55 -6.13
C PHE A 9 18.75 -6.32 -6.82
N LEU A 10 19.54 -6.54 -7.87
CA LEU A 10 20.14 -5.46 -8.66
C LEU A 10 19.06 -4.58 -9.30
N PHE A 11 18.03 -5.19 -9.89
CA PHE A 11 16.91 -4.45 -10.51
C PHE A 11 16.16 -3.59 -9.48
N THR A 12 15.89 -4.13 -8.29
CA THR A 12 15.19 -3.36 -7.24
C THR A 12 16.05 -2.22 -6.73
N GLY A 13 17.36 -2.45 -6.55
CA GLY A 13 18.32 -1.41 -6.18
C GLY A 13 18.39 -0.30 -7.23
N LEU A 14 18.35 -0.66 -8.52
CA LEU A 14 18.38 0.30 -9.62
C LEU A 14 17.12 1.16 -9.67
N VAL A 15 15.94 0.59 -9.38
CA VAL A 15 14.68 1.34 -9.25
C VAL A 15 14.76 2.34 -8.09
N PHE A 16 15.23 1.93 -6.91
CA PHE A 16 15.37 2.83 -5.77
C PHE A 16 16.43 3.92 -6.02
N ALA A 17 17.53 3.58 -6.70
CA ALA A 17 18.56 4.56 -7.09
C ALA A 17 18.00 5.56 -8.11
N GLY A 18 17.24 5.11 -9.10
CA GLY A 18 16.55 5.98 -10.06
C GLY A 18 15.57 6.94 -9.39
N LEU A 19 14.78 6.45 -8.41
CA LEU A 19 13.93 7.31 -7.60
C LEU A 19 14.72 8.32 -6.77
N ALA A 20 15.89 7.97 -6.23
CA ALA A 20 16.74 8.90 -5.48
C ALA A 20 17.34 10.01 -6.37
N LEU A 21 17.58 9.74 -7.64
CA LEU A 21 18.12 10.71 -8.61
C LEU A 21 17.03 11.61 -9.21
N TYR A 22 15.79 11.19 -9.19
CA TYR A 22 14.66 11.92 -9.80
C TYR A 22 14.52 13.39 -9.33
N PRO A 23 14.74 13.78 -8.05
CA PRO A 23 14.61 15.16 -7.58
C PRO A 23 15.59 16.16 -8.20
N PHE A 24 16.64 15.68 -8.86
CA PHE A 24 17.63 16.55 -9.54
C PHE A 24 17.21 16.90 -10.97
N ILE A 25 16.33 16.09 -11.58
CA ILE A 25 15.95 16.22 -13.00
C ILE A 25 14.45 16.56 -13.12
N GLY A 26 13.63 16.21 -12.13
CA GLY A 26 12.17 16.31 -12.17
C GLY A 26 11.62 17.72 -12.02
N SER A 27 10.48 17.98 -12.66
CA SER A 27 9.67 19.19 -12.43
C SER A 27 8.98 19.14 -11.05
N SER A 28 8.54 20.29 -10.52
CA SER A 28 7.81 20.35 -9.24
C SER A 28 6.54 19.50 -9.23
N TYR A 29 5.80 19.46 -10.32
CA TYR A 29 4.64 18.57 -10.49
C TYR A 29 5.05 17.08 -10.45
N GLY A 30 6.15 16.73 -11.13
CA GLY A 30 6.65 15.36 -11.13
C GLY A 30 7.10 14.91 -9.72
N LEU A 31 7.73 15.79 -8.95
CA LEU A 31 8.12 15.50 -7.56
C LEU A 31 6.89 15.21 -6.69
N ASP A 32 5.84 15.99 -6.84
CA ASP A 32 4.59 15.79 -6.11
C ASP A 32 3.92 14.46 -6.48
N LEU A 33 3.82 14.18 -7.77
CA LEU A 33 3.23 12.93 -8.29
C LEU A 33 4.01 11.69 -7.83
N VAL A 34 5.34 11.70 -7.95
CA VAL A 34 6.16 10.55 -7.55
C VAL A 34 6.13 10.36 -6.04
N SER A 35 6.10 11.44 -5.23
CA SER A 35 5.91 11.36 -3.77
C SER A 35 4.58 10.68 -3.43
N LYS A 36 3.49 11.06 -4.10
CA LYS A 36 2.18 10.42 -3.95
C LYS A 36 2.23 8.93 -4.29
N ILE A 37 2.88 8.57 -5.41
CA ILE A 37 3.04 7.17 -5.81
C ILE A 37 3.84 6.40 -4.76
N MET A 38 4.91 6.96 -4.21
CA MET A 38 5.71 6.31 -3.17
C MET A 38 4.88 6.04 -1.90
N ILE A 39 4.01 6.97 -1.50
CA ILE A 39 3.10 6.78 -0.35
C ILE A 39 2.11 5.64 -0.63
N TYR A 40 1.49 5.62 -1.81
CA TYR A 40 0.61 4.52 -2.21
C TYR A 40 1.37 3.19 -2.34
N ALA A 41 2.64 3.20 -2.72
CA ALA A 41 3.46 1.99 -2.74
C ALA A 41 3.71 1.44 -1.32
N ILE A 42 3.95 2.31 -0.31
CA ILE A 42 4.04 1.91 1.10
C ILE A 42 2.71 1.28 1.54
N LEU A 43 1.60 1.92 1.22
CA LEU A 43 0.26 1.46 1.56
C LEU A 43 -0.09 0.14 0.85
N ALA A 44 0.27 -0.01 -0.42
CA ALA A 44 0.09 -1.26 -1.17
C ALA A 44 0.95 -2.40 -0.61
N MET A 45 2.21 -2.13 -0.21
CA MET A 45 3.06 -3.11 0.45
C MET A 45 2.50 -3.58 1.80
N SER A 46 1.83 -2.69 2.54
CA SER A 46 1.17 -3.06 3.80
C SER A 46 0.02 -4.04 3.57
N LEU A 47 -0.79 -3.81 2.53
CA LEU A 47 -1.86 -4.73 2.15
C LEU A 47 -1.31 -6.04 1.56
N GLU A 48 -0.21 -5.99 0.80
CA GLU A 48 0.46 -7.17 0.26
C GLU A 48 0.96 -8.11 1.37
N LEU A 49 1.38 -7.59 2.52
CA LEU A 49 1.69 -8.41 3.69
C LEU A 49 0.51 -9.27 4.12
N LEU A 50 -0.73 -8.79 4.01
CA LEU A 50 -1.93 -9.55 4.36
C LEU A 50 -2.35 -10.48 3.21
N VAL A 51 -2.58 -9.93 2.04
CA VAL A 51 -3.10 -10.70 0.90
C VAL A 51 -2.05 -11.68 0.38
N GLY A 52 -0.83 -11.18 0.19
CA GLY A 52 0.26 -11.94 -0.42
C GLY A 52 0.89 -12.98 0.50
N SER A 53 0.97 -12.76 1.81
CA SER A 53 1.65 -13.70 2.71
C SER A 53 0.71 -14.50 3.61
N THR A 54 -0.49 -13.99 3.94
CA THR A 54 -1.45 -14.72 4.78
C THR A 54 -2.69 -15.20 4.04
N GLY A 55 -2.95 -14.69 2.84
CA GLY A 55 -4.18 -14.96 2.08
C GLY A 55 -5.43 -14.24 2.61
N LEU A 56 -5.24 -13.24 3.48
CA LEU A 56 -6.33 -12.46 4.08
C LEU A 56 -6.62 -11.22 3.22
N VAL A 57 -7.71 -11.25 2.48
CA VAL A 57 -8.17 -10.08 1.70
C VAL A 57 -8.87 -9.10 2.63
N CYS A 58 -8.24 -7.94 2.90
CA CYS A 58 -8.72 -6.92 3.83
C CYS A 58 -9.22 -5.69 3.08
N PHE A 59 -10.45 -5.25 3.37
CA PHE A 59 -11.02 -3.98 2.90
C PHE A 59 -10.93 -2.86 3.95
N GLY A 60 -10.27 -3.12 5.08
CA GLY A 60 -10.07 -2.13 6.16
C GLY A 60 -8.86 -1.23 6.00
N GLN A 61 -8.05 -1.41 4.95
CA GLN A 61 -6.74 -0.78 4.84
C GLN A 61 -6.82 0.76 4.74
N ALA A 62 -7.85 1.27 4.07
CA ALA A 62 -8.11 2.70 3.97
C ALA A 62 -8.41 3.34 5.34
N ALA A 63 -9.08 2.62 6.25
CA ALA A 63 -9.36 3.14 7.59
C ALA A 63 -8.06 3.31 8.40
N PHE A 64 -7.13 2.35 8.35
CA PHE A 64 -5.83 2.45 9.03
C PHE A 64 -4.99 3.60 8.47
N PHE A 65 -5.03 3.78 7.16
CA PHE A 65 -4.40 4.91 6.47
C PHE A 65 -4.99 6.25 6.93
N GLY A 66 -6.31 6.37 6.91
CA GLY A 66 -6.99 7.59 7.35
C GLY A 66 -6.78 7.89 8.83
N ILE A 67 -6.83 6.88 9.72
CA ILE A 67 -6.54 7.09 11.14
C ILE A 67 -5.14 7.67 11.33
N GLY A 68 -4.12 7.12 10.63
CA GLY A 68 -2.76 7.68 10.68
C GLY A 68 -2.70 9.13 10.20
N ALA A 69 -3.43 9.47 9.14
CA ALA A 69 -3.52 10.84 8.61
C ALA A 69 -4.24 11.79 9.57
N TYR A 70 -5.38 11.38 10.13
CA TYR A 70 -6.14 12.20 11.07
C TYR A 70 -5.41 12.45 12.38
N ILE A 71 -4.72 11.46 12.92
CA ILE A 71 -3.89 11.63 14.11
C ILE A 71 -2.77 12.64 13.85
N ALA A 72 -2.16 12.62 12.67
CA ALA A 72 -1.14 13.59 12.31
C ALA A 72 -1.66 15.05 12.32
N VAL A 73 -2.91 15.26 11.90
CA VAL A 73 -3.51 16.60 11.88
C VAL A 73 -4.08 16.99 13.25
N LEU A 74 -4.82 16.09 13.92
CA LEU A 74 -5.47 16.39 15.20
C LEU A 74 -4.48 16.66 16.35
N PHE A 75 -3.31 16.01 16.32
CA PHE A 75 -2.27 16.23 17.33
C PHE A 75 -1.25 17.29 16.93
N SER A 76 -1.43 17.92 15.76
CA SER A 76 -0.63 19.09 15.35
C SER A 76 -1.28 20.36 15.89
N PRO A 77 -0.55 21.20 16.65
CA PRO A 77 -1.06 22.48 17.13
C PRO A 77 -1.39 23.41 15.93
N GLU A 78 -2.43 24.25 16.09
CA GLU A 78 -2.81 25.23 15.06
C GLU A 78 -1.86 26.44 15.01
N SER A 79 -1.08 26.67 16.06
CA SER A 79 -0.22 27.84 16.22
C SER A 79 1.26 27.60 15.97
N GLU A 80 1.71 26.34 16.06
CA GLU A 80 3.13 25.98 15.97
C GLU A 80 3.33 24.66 15.23
N SER A 81 4.55 24.47 14.69
CA SER A 81 4.92 23.20 14.06
C SER A 81 5.06 22.09 15.10
N ALA A 82 4.36 20.98 14.91
CA ALA A 82 4.46 19.81 15.78
C ALA A 82 5.84 19.15 15.68
N ASN A 83 6.27 18.49 16.76
CA ASN A 83 7.50 17.72 16.76
C ASN A 83 7.28 16.38 16.03
N LEU A 84 8.02 16.17 14.94
CA LEU A 84 7.97 14.97 14.10
C LEU A 84 8.23 13.68 14.90
N LEU A 85 9.15 13.70 15.89
CA LEU A 85 9.53 12.54 16.70
C LEU A 85 8.37 11.97 17.53
N TRP A 86 7.41 12.78 17.84
CA TRP A 86 6.24 12.40 18.64
C TRP A 86 5.05 12.04 17.76
N LEU A 87 4.84 12.84 16.72
CA LEU A 87 3.67 12.75 15.86
C LEU A 87 3.68 11.51 14.97
N LEU A 88 4.84 11.16 14.41
CA LEU A 88 4.98 9.99 13.55
C LEU A 88 4.74 8.67 14.30
N PRO A 89 5.38 8.39 15.46
CA PRO A 89 5.07 7.20 16.24
C PRO A 89 3.61 7.16 16.73
N ALA A 90 3.03 8.32 17.10
CA ALA A 90 1.64 8.39 17.54
C ALA A 90 0.67 7.96 16.41
N SER A 91 0.90 8.42 15.18
CA SER A 91 0.10 8.04 14.01
C SER A 91 0.21 6.53 13.71
N ILE A 92 1.42 5.97 13.77
CA ILE A 92 1.65 4.53 13.56
C ILE A 92 0.97 3.71 14.66
N LEU A 93 1.14 4.10 15.93
CA LEU A 93 0.57 3.39 17.07
C LEU A 93 -0.95 3.43 17.08
N ALA A 94 -1.56 4.58 16.80
CA ALA A 94 -3.02 4.69 16.73
C ALA A 94 -3.62 3.77 15.66
N ALA A 95 -3.04 3.76 14.46
CA ALA A 95 -3.44 2.86 13.39
C ALA A 95 -3.20 1.39 13.75
N ALA A 96 -2.08 1.06 14.39
CA ALA A 96 -1.77 -0.31 14.85
C ALA A 96 -2.72 -0.78 15.95
N VAL A 97 -3.08 0.07 16.91
CA VAL A 97 -4.04 -0.24 17.98
C VAL A 97 -5.44 -0.49 17.40
N TYR A 98 -5.87 0.38 16.47
CA TYR A 98 -7.14 0.15 15.77
C TYR A 98 -7.11 -1.14 14.94
N ALA A 99 -6.02 -1.42 14.23
CA ALA A 99 -5.83 -2.67 13.51
C ALA A 99 -5.80 -3.88 14.45
N LEU A 100 -5.19 -3.78 15.63
CA LEU A 100 -5.23 -4.83 16.64
C LEU A 100 -6.67 -5.13 17.08
N PHE A 101 -7.45 -4.09 17.37
CA PHE A 101 -8.85 -4.22 17.75
C PHE A 101 -9.70 -4.87 16.65
N VAL A 102 -9.64 -4.32 15.44
CA VAL A 102 -10.35 -4.87 14.28
C VAL A 102 -9.90 -6.30 13.96
N GLY A 103 -8.60 -6.55 13.98
CA GLY A 103 -8.01 -7.86 13.71
C GLY A 103 -8.42 -8.91 14.74
N ALA A 104 -8.48 -8.54 16.03
CA ALA A 104 -8.90 -9.46 17.10
C ALA A 104 -10.34 -9.97 16.91
N LEU A 105 -11.21 -9.15 16.37
CA LEU A 105 -12.60 -9.52 16.08
C LEU A 105 -12.74 -10.20 14.71
N SER A 106 -12.16 -9.61 13.67
CA SER A 106 -12.32 -10.05 12.28
C SER A 106 -11.67 -11.40 12.00
N LEU A 107 -10.53 -11.71 12.62
CA LEU A 107 -9.81 -12.98 12.40
C LEU A 107 -10.55 -14.22 12.93
N ARG A 108 -11.62 -14.04 13.68
CA ARG A 108 -12.53 -15.12 14.07
C ARG A 108 -13.41 -15.58 12.92
N THR A 109 -13.57 -14.76 11.89
CA THR A 109 -14.32 -15.06 10.67
C THR A 109 -13.38 -15.51 9.55
N LYS A 110 -13.90 -16.14 8.49
CA LYS A 110 -13.12 -16.68 7.36
C LYS A 110 -13.74 -16.32 6.03
N GLY A 111 -12.89 -16.27 4.98
CA GLY A 111 -13.35 -16.05 3.61
C GLY A 111 -14.08 -14.72 3.43
N VAL A 112 -15.25 -14.76 2.80
CA VAL A 112 -16.05 -13.56 2.49
C VAL A 112 -16.50 -12.83 3.75
N TYR A 113 -16.81 -13.54 4.83
CA TYR A 113 -17.22 -12.93 6.11
C TYR A 113 -16.10 -12.06 6.70
N PHE A 114 -14.83 -12.46 6.55
CA PHE A 114 -13.71 -11.63 6.96
C PHE A 114 -13.64 -10.31 6.18
N ILE A 115 -13.87 -10.38 4.86
CA ILE A 115 -13.90 -9.17 4.01
C ILE A 115 -15.02 -8.24 4.45
N MET A 116 -16.22 -8.78 4.68
CA MET A 116 -17.38 -7.97 5.11
C MET A 116 -17.18 -7.32 6.47
N VAL A 117 -16.61 -8.04 7.44
CA VAL A 117 -16.35 -7.51 8.79
C VAL A 117 -15.29 -6.40 8.74
N THR A 118 -14.20 -6.60 8.00
CA THR A 118 -13.17 -5.55 7.85
C THR A 118 -13.70 -4.32 7.12
N LEU A 119 -14.58 -4.50 6.12
CA LEU A 119 -15.28 -3.41 5.45
C LEU A 119 -16.21 -2.66 6.42
N ALA A 120 -17.00 -3.38 7.24
CA ALA A 120 -17.90 -2.77 8.21
C ALA A 120 -17.13 -1.90 9.22
N PHE A 121 -16.03 -2.40 9.78
CA PHE A 121 -15.18 -1.59 10.67
C PHE A 121 -14.55 -0.39 9.97
N ALA A 122 -14.16 -0.52 8.70
CA ALA A 122 -13.67 0.62 7.92
C ALA A 122 -14.74 1.69 7.75
N GLN A 123 -15.98 1.29 7.43
CA GLN A 123 -17.10 2.22 7.32
C GLN A 123 -17.48 2.84 8.67
N MET A 124 -17.39 2.10 9.78
CA MET A 124 -17.58 2.67 11.11
C MET A 124 -16.56 3.80 11.37
N ALA A 125 -15.26 3.55 11.10
CA ALA A 125 -14.23 4.58 11.26
C ALA A 125 -14.49 5.79 10.34
N TYR A 126 -14.90 5.54 9.09
CA TYR A 126 -15.28 6.59 8.14
C TYR A 126 -16.40 7.47 8.70
N TYR A 127 -17.51 6.87 9.15
CA TYR A 127 -18.66 7.64 9.65
C TYR A 127 -18.38 8.34 10.98
N VAL A 128 -17.54 7.76 11.85
CA VAL A 128 -17.10 8.46 13.06
C VAL A 128 -16.41 9.78 12.72
N VAL A 129 -15.57 9.79 11.71
CA VAL A 129 -14.85 11.00 11.29
C VAL A 129 -15.74 11.93 10.48
N HIS A 130 -16.58 11.40 9.60
CA HIS A 130 -17.47 12.14 8.72
C HIS A 130 -18.59 12.87 9.47
N ASP A 131 -19.22 12.19 10.45
CA ASP A 131 -20.40 12.72 11.14
C ASP A 131 -20.06 13.48 12.43
N THR A 132 -18.81 13.44 12.88
CA THR A 132 -18.37 14.15 14.07
C THR A 132 -17.57 15.41 13.73
N LYS A 133 -17.67 16.41 14.59
CA LYS A 133 -16.84 17.64 14.47
C LYS A 133 -15.34 17.38 14.66
N LEU A 134 -14.98 16.23 15.24
CA LEU A 134 -13.58 15.83 15.46
C LEU A 134 -12.77 15.70 14.15
N GLY A 135 -13.43 15.29 13.06
CA GLY A 135 -12.79 15.14 11.74
C GLY A 135 -13.01 16.33 10.79
N GLY A 136 -13.54 17.45 11.27
CA GLY A 136 -13.93 18.56 10.39
C GLY A 136 -15.19 18.27 9.55
N GLY A 137 -15.90 17.15 9.83
CA GLY A 137 -17.05 16.70 9.05
C GLY A 137 -16.68 16.38 7.60
N THR A 138 -17.59 16.71 6.67
CA THR A 138 -17.38 16.50 5.23
C THR A 138 -16.26 17.36 4.65
N ASP A 139 -15.94 18.49 5.27
CA ASP A 139 -15.00 19.48 4.74
C ASP A 139 -13.54 19.13 5.02
N GLY A 140 -13.30 18.17 5.94
CA GLY A 140 -11.95 17.76 6.32
C GLY A 140 -11.21 18.80 7.18
N ILE A 141 -9.94 18.56 7.44
CA ILE A 141 -9.08 19.40 8.28
C ILE A 141 -7.78 19.71 7.54
N TYR A 142 -7.31 20.97 7.66
CA TYR A 142 -6.02 21.40 7.13
C TYR A 142 -4.91 21.25 8.17
N LEU A 143 -3.74 20.83 7.72
CA LEU A 143 -2.51 20.87 8.49
C LEU A 143 -1.86 22.23 8.25
N TYR A 144 -2.03 23.16 9.18
CA TYR A 144 -1.55 24.54 9.03
C TYR A 144 -0.02 24.63 9.01
N PHE A 145 0.64 23.84 9.85
CA PHE A 145 2.10 23.80 9.93
C PHE A 145 2.58 22.35 9.77
N LYS A 146 3.48 22.15 8.82
CA LYS A 146 4.11 20.84 8.67
C LYS A 146 5.00 20.52 9.88
N PRO A 147 5.03 19.26 10.36
CA PRO A 147 5.86 18.88 11.48
C PRO A 147 7.35 19.09 11.16
N ILE A 148 8.11 19.52 12.15
CA ILE A 148 9.54 19.78 12.05
C ILE A 148 10.34 18.84 12.94
N LEU A 149 11.59 18.56 12.54
CA LEU A 149 12.58 17.86 13.37
C LEU A 149 13.67 18.85 13.78
N GLY A 150 13.40 19.68 14.78
CA GLY A 150 14.30 20.75 15.17
C GLY A 150 14.63 21.69 14.00
N SER A 151 15.87 22.13 13.91
CA SER A 151 16.37 22.95 12.78
C SER A 151 16.89 22.13 11.59
N VAL A 152 16.90 20.79 11.68
CA VAL A 152 17.61 19.92 10.74
C VAL A 152 16.76 19.51 9.54
N LEU A 153 15.45 19.35 9.73
CA LEU A 153 14.57 18.81 8.69
C LEU A 153 13.35 19.72 8.49
N ASP A 154 13.40 20.50 7.42
CA ASP A 154 12.27 21.33 6.99
C ASP A 154 11.46 20.59 5.91
N LEU A 155 10.28 20.09 6.29
CA LEU A 155 9.36 19.39 5.40
C LEU A 155 8.53 20.34 4.50
N ASN A 156 8.72 21.67 4.65
CA ASN A 156 8.11 22.63 3.73
C ASN A 156 8.81 22.60 2.36
N ASN A 157 10.08 22.24 2.32
CA ASN A 157 10.80 22.08 1.07
C ASN A 157 10.36 20.79 0.35
N PRO A 158 9.84 20.86 -0.90
CA PRO A 158 9.37 19.70 -1.64
C PRO A 158 10.44 18.61 -1.82
N LYS A 159 11.70 18.98 -1.99
CA LYS A 159 12.80 18.02 -2.13
C LYS A 159 13.07 17.27 -0.84
N THR A 160 13.05 17.95 0.30
CA THR A 160 13.23 17.33 1.62
C THR A 160 12.10 16.34 1.91
N LEU A 161 10.86 16.72 1.63
CA LEU A 161 9.69 15.86 1.78
C LEU A 161 9.76 14.64 0.86
N TYR A 162 10.23 14.81 -0.37
CA TYR A 162 10.45 13.71 -1.30
C TYR A 162 11.46 12.69 -0.75
N PHE A 163 12.65 13.15 -0.29
CA PHE A 163 13.67 12.26 0.28
C PHE A 163 13.18 11.59 1.57
N PHE A 164 12.43 12.31 2.39
CA PHE A 164 11.81 11.76 3.59
C PHE A 164 10.86 10.60 3.24
N THR A 165 9.97 10.79 2.28
CA THR A 165 9.06 9.74 1.80
C THR A 165 9.83 8.56 1.17
N TRP A 166 10.89 8.86 0.40
CA TRP A 166 11.74 7.83 -0.19
C TRP A 166 12.45 6.98 0.87
N VAL A 167 12.98 7.57 1.92
CA VAL A 167 13.60 6.85 3.04
C VAL A 167 12.60 5.87 3.68
N PHE A 168 11.36 6.32 3.92
CA PHE A 168 10.33 5.44 4.48
C PHE A 168 9.88 4.35 3.52
N LEU A 169 9.85 4.61 2.22
CA LEU A 169 9.58 3.59 1.21
C LEU A 169 10.65 2.48 1.26
N VAL A 170 11.93 2.85 1.26
CA VAL A 170 13.04 1.90 1.34
C VAL A 170 13.01 1.16 2.67
N TRP A 171 12.82 1.87 3.78
CA TRP A 171 12.72 1.28 5.11
C TRP A 171 11.59 0.25 5.19
N THR A 172 10.39 0.60 4.72
CA THR A 172 9.23 -0.32 4.70
C THR A 172 9.52 -1.55 3.84
N PHE A 173 10.12 -1.37 2.66
CA PHE A 173 10.49 -2.48 1.80
C PHE A 173 11.50 -3.42 2.46
N VAL A 174 12.57 -2.89 3.05
CA VAL A 174 13.60 -3.67 3.76
C VAL A 174 13.01 -4.37 4.97
N PHE A 175 12.23 -3.64 5.78
CA PHE A 175 11.54 -4.21 6.95
C PHE A 175 10.65 -5.39 6.58
N LEU A 176 9.76 -5.22 5.60
CA LEU A 176 8.89 -6.30 5.14
C LEU A 176 9.66 -7.45 4.48
N ALA A 177 10.72 -7.16 3.73
CA ALA A 177 11.57 -8.20 3.14
C ALA A 177 12.28 -9.03 4.21
N MET A 178 12.77 -8.41 5.28
CA MET A 178 13.35 -9.12 6.44
C MET A 178 12.28 -9.91 7.19
N LEU A 179 11.11 -9.30 7.44
CA LEU A 179 10.00 -9.94 8.14
C LEU A 179 9.54 -11.22 7.41
N LEU A 180 9.36 -11.15 6.09
CA LEU A 180 8.94 -12.29 5.28
C LEU A 180 10.00 -13.41 5.16
N ARG A 181 11.28 -13.08 5.31
CA ARG A 181 12.37 -14.06 5.35
C ARG A 181 12.57 -14.69 6.72
N SER A 182 12.08 -14.08 7.78
CA SER A 182 12.17 -14.56 9.15
C SER A 182 11.37 -15.84 9.37
N HIS A 183 11.49 -16.42 10.57
CA HIS A 183 10.65 -17.55 10.99
C HIS A 183 9.16 -17.18 10.93
N PHE A 184 8.81 -15.96 11.33
CA PHE A 184 7.46 -15.42 11.27
C PHE A 184 6.87 -15.47 9.86
N GLY A 185 7.59 -14.98 8.85
CA GLY A 185 7.14 -14.99 7.46
C GLY A 185 6.96 -16.41 6.90
N ARG A 186 7.83 -17.36 7.30
CA ARG A 186 7.69 -18.78 6.89
C ARG A 186 6.43 -19.41 7.48
N VAL A 187 6.09 -19.11 8.73
CA VAL A 187 4.84 -19.57 9.36
C VAL A 187 3.63 -18.99 8.65
N LEU A 188 3.63 -17.67 8.32
CA LEU A 188 2.55 -17.06 7.55
C LEU A 188 2.35 -17.70 6.19
N ALA A 189 3.43 -17.98 5.46
CA ALA A 189 3.36 -18.71 4.18
C ALA A 189 2.77 -20.11 4.34
N GLY A 190 3.13 -20.83 5.39
CA GLY A 190 2.52 -22.13 5.74
C GLY A 190 1.02 -22.01 6.03
N ILE A 191 0.60 -21.00 6.77
CA ILE A 191 -0.81 -20.72 7.07
C ILE A 191 -1.60 -20.43 5.80
N ARG A 192 -1.04 -19.65 4.87
CA ARG A 192 -1.64 -19.36 3.57
C ARG A 192 -1.91 -20.62 2.74
N ILE A 193 -0.97 -21.57 2.76
CA ILE A 193 -1.10 -22.82 1.98
C ILE A 193 -2.16 -23.74 2.61
N ASN A 194 -2.03 -24.01 3.91
CA ASN A 194 -3.00 -24.84 4.65
C ASN A 194 -2.94 -24.56 6.16
N GLU A 195 -3.93 -23.79 6.63
CA GLU A 195 -4.02 -23.42 8.05
C GLU A 195 -4.24 -24.61 8.96
N GLN A 196 -5.03 -25.62 8.53
CA GLN A 196 -5.32 -26.81 9.35
C GLN A 196 -4.05 -27.65 9.56
N ARG A 197 -3.22 -27.80 8.52
CA ARG A 197 -1.93 -28.52 8.61
C ARG A 197 -0.99 -27.81 9.58
N MET A 198 -0.93 -26.47 9.54
CA MET A 198 -0.10 -25.69 10.48
C MET A 198 -0.54 -25.88 11.94
N ARG A 199 -1.87 -25.91 12.17
CA ARG A 199 -2.42 -26.19 13.51
C ARG A 199 -2.09 -27.62 13.97
N ALA A 200 -2.23 -28.60 13.10
CA ALA A 200 -1.87 -29.99 13.40
C ALA A 200 -0.37 -30.17 13.71
N SER A 201 0.48 -29.30 13.15
CA SER A 201 1.92 -29.23 13.45
C SER A 201 2.25 -28.44 14.73
N GLY A 202 1.24 -28.05 15.53
CA GLY A 202 1.42 -27.38 16.82
C GLY A 202 1.55 -25.85 16.77
N PHE A 203 1.39 -25.23 15.60
CA PHE A 203 1.44 -23.75 15.49
C PHE A 203 0.08 -23.12 15.85
N SER A 204 0.09 -22.14 16.76
CA SER A 204 -1.08 -21.29 17.02
C SER A 204 -1.21 -20.24 15.92
N THR A 205 -2.10 -20.46 14.94
CA THR A 205 -2.20 -19.60 13.74
C THR A 205 -2.77 -18.21 14.01
N TYR A 206 -3.63 -18.07 15.01
CA TYR A 206 -4.31 -16.82 15.34
C TYR A 206 -3.34 -15.67 15.73
N PRO A 207 -2.40 -15.81 16.68
CA PRO A 207 -1.50 -14.71 17.04
C PRO A 207 -0.57 -14.31 15.88
N TYR A 208 -0.15 -15.24 15.01
CA TYR A 208 0.63 -14.91 13.83
C TYR A 208 -0.16 -14.05 12.83
N LYS A 209 -1.42 -14.39 12.56
CA LYS A 209 -2.30 -13.59 11.71
C LYS A 209 -2.60 -12.22 12.34
N LEU A 210 -2.85 -12.17 13.64
CA LEU A 210 -3.11 -10.93 14.35
C LEU A 210 -1.88 -10.00 14.32
N ALA A 211 -0.69 -10.53 14.58
CA ALA A 211 0.54 -9.76 14.49
C ALA A 211 0.79 -9.22 13.06
N ALA A 212 0.54 -10.03 12.02
CA ALA A 212 0.64 -9.57 10.64
C ALA A 212 -0.38 -8.46 10.33
N PHE A 213 -1.61 -8.60 10.84
CA PHE A 213 -2.67 -7.62 10.66
C PHE A 213 -2.33 -6.28 11.34
N THR A 214 -1.86 -6.32 12.59
CA THR A 214 -1.44 -5.14 13.35
C THR A 214 -0.24 -4.44 12.69
N THR A 215 0.75 -5.21 12.25
CA THR A 215 1.92 -4.68 11.54
C THR A 215 1.51 -3.99 10.22
N SER A 216 0.60 -4.62 9.47
CA SER A 216 0.05 -4.03 8.24
C SER A 216 -0.68 -2.72 8.52
N GLY A 217 -1.53 -2.68 9.56
CA GLY A 217 -2.22 -1.46 9.97
C GLY A 217 -1.28 -0.34 10.41
N GLY A 218 -0.21 -0.67 11.15
CA GLY A 218 0.81 0.31 11.52
C GLY A 218 1.54 0.91 10.32
N ILE A 219 1.90 0.09 9.31
CA ILE A 219 2.51 0.58 8.06
C ILE A 219 1.50 1.42 7.25
N ALA A 220 0.22 1.06 7.24
CA ALA A 220 -0.80 1.88 6.62
C ALA A 220 -0.95 3.24 7.32
N GLY A 221 -0.87 3.28 8.66
CA GLY A 221 -0.83 4.52 9.45
C GLY A 221 0.38 5.40 9.12
N LEU A 222 1.56 4.79 8.93
CA LEU A 222 2.75 5.49 8.44
C LEU A 222 2.49 6.15 7.08
N ALA A 223 1.89 5.41 6.13
CA ALA A 223 1.55 5.97 4.82
C ALA A 223 0.54 7.12 4.94
N GLY A 224 -0.44 7.01 5.85
CA GLY A 224 -1.41 8.06 6.15
C GLY A 224 -0.76 9.32 6.71
N PHE A 225 0.16 9.17 7.66
CA PHE A 225 0.98 10.29 8.16
C PHE A 225 1.73 11.01 7.04
N LEU A 226 2.45 10.25 6.20
CA LEU A 226 3.20 10.81 5.08
C LEU A 226 2.30 11.55 4.08
N PHE A 227 1.09 11.03 3.86
CA PHE A 227 0.12 11.66 2.98
C PHE A 227 -0.40 12.98 3.57
N ALA A 228 -0.77 13.01 4.85
CA ALA A 228 -1.22 14.22 5.54
C ALA A 228 -0.16 15.32 5.51
N VAL A 229 1.11 14.98 5.74
CA VAL A 229 2.23 15.94 5.68
C VAL A 229 2.49 16.42 4.26
N LYS A 230 2.29 15.54 3.25
CA LYS A 230 2.48 15.90 1.85
C LYS A 230 1.39 16.83 1.35
N ASP A 231 0.13 16.44 1.49
CA ASP A 231 -1.01 17.19 0.94
C ASP A 231 -1.40 18.41 1.82
N GLY A 232 -1.06 18.37 3.12
CA GLY A 232 -1.47 19.41 4.06
C GLY A 232 -2.98 19.46 4.34
N PHE A 233 -3.71 18.44 3.88
CA PHE A 233 -5.16 18.33 3.98
C PHE A 233 -5.59 16.89 4.13
N VAL A 234 -6.55 16.65 5.01
CA VAL A 234 -7.12 15.33 5.28
C VAL A 234 -8.64 15.40 5.24
N ASN A 235 -9.28 14.52 4.49
CA ASN A 235 -10.72 14.41 4.40
C ASN A 235 -11.20 12.98 4.67
N PRO A 236 -12.47 12.77 5.05
CA PRO A 236 -12.99 11.42 5.32
C PRO A 236 -12.92 10.46 4.13
N GLU A 237 -12.98 10.97 2.89
CA GLU A 237 -12.93 10.13 1.68
C GLU A 237 -11.68 9.25 1.60
N MET A 238 -10.58 9.65 2.27
CA MET A 238 -9.36 8.85 2.40
C MET A 238 -9.59 7.53 3.14
N MET A 239 -10.67 7.42 3.91
CA MET A 239 -11.05 6.20 4.64
C MET A 239 -12.08 5.37 3.88
N SER A 240 -12.48 5.79 2.68
CA SER A 240 -13.52 5.14 1.89
C SER A 240 -13.10 3.74 1.42
N TRP A 241 -14.08 2.87 1.24
CA TRP A 241 -13.86 1.53 0.70
C TRP A 241 -13.31 1.56 -0.74
N HIS A 242 -13.54 2.64 -1.49
CA HIS A 242 -12.99 2.84 -2.82
C HIS A 242 -11.47 2.84 -2.81
N LEU A 243 -10.83 3.48 -1.82
CA LEU A 243 -9.38 3.45 -1.67
C LEU A 243 -8.88 2.03 -1.36
N SER A 244 -9.55 1.29 -0.48
CA SER A 244 -9.20 -0.12 -0.21
C SER A 244 -9.33 -0.98 -1.47
N GLY A 245 -10.37 -0.75 -2.29
CA GLY A 245 -10.53 -1.40 -3.59
C GLY A 245 -9.39 -1.06 -4.58
N ALA A 246 -9.03 0.22 -4.67
CA ALA A 246 -7.91 0.66 -5.51
C ALA A 246 -6.58 0.02 -5.11
N LEU A 247 -6.33 -0.13 -3.80
CA LEU A 247 -5.13 -0.82 -3.30
C LEU A 247 -5.10 -2.30 -3.68
N LEU A 248 -6.24 -2.99 -3.63
CA LEU A 248 -6.34 -4.38 -4.11
C LEU A 248 -6.02 -4.46 -5.60
N ILE A 249 -6.53 -3.54 -6.40
CA ILE A 249 -6.21 -3.46 -7.82
C ILE A 249 -4.71 -3.23 -8.03
N MET A 250 -4.08 -2.35 -7.26
CA MET A 250 -2.64 -2.09 -7.34
C MET A 250 -1.83 -3.35 -7.10
N ILE A 251 -2.12 -4.13 -6.05
CA ILE A 251 -1.37 -5.36 -5.76
C ILE A 251 -1.65 -6.48 -6.77
N ILE A 252 -2.88 -6.58 -7.29
CA ILE A 252 -3.23 -7.55 -8.34
C ILE A 252 -2.51 -7.20 -9.64
N LEU A 253 -2.57 -5.93 -10.06
CA LEU A 253 -1.89 -5.43 -11.26
C LEU A 253 -0.38 -5.64 -11.18
N GLY A 254 0.22 -5.39 -10.01
CA GLY A 254 1.63 -5.61 -9.76
C GLY A 254 2.03 -7.08 -9.75
N GLY A 255 1.20 -7.93 -9.19
CA GLY A 255 1.41 -9.38 -9.03
C GLY A 255 1.46 -9.83 -7.58
N LEU A 256 0.42 -10.52 -7.16
CA LEU A 256 0.22 -11.02 -5.79
C LEU A 256 1.36 -11.94 -5.32
N GLY A 257 1.74 -11.82 -4.06
CA GLY A 257 2.79 -12.64 -3.43
C GLY A 257 4.20 -12.05 -3.59
N HIS A 258 4.33 -10.83 -4.10
CA HIS A 258 5.62 -10.20 -4.34
C HIS A 258 5.63 -8.73 -3.88
N LEU A 259 6.41 -8.39 -2.85
CA LEU A 259 6.56 -6.99 -2.38
C LEU A 259 6.93 -6.00 -3.51
N ARG A 260 7.76 -6.46 -4.46
CA ARG A 260 8.10 -5.67 -5.65
C ARG A 260 6.90 -5.41 -6.55
N GLY A 261 6.00 -6.40 -6.60
CA GLY A 261 4.72 -6.27 -7.30
C GLY A 261 3.90 -5.12 -6.77
N ALA A 262 3.76 -5.00 -5.45
CA ALA A 262 3.02 -3.92 -4.84
C ALA A 262 3.56 -2.52 -5.23
N ILE A 263 4.89 -2.36 -5.27
CA ILE A 263 5.52 -1.11 -5.71
C ILE A 263 5.22 -0.84 -7.20
N ILE A 264 5.49 -1.82 -8.07
CA ILE A 264 5.28 -1.69 -9.51
C ILE A 264 3.80 -1.45 -9.82
N GLY A 265 2.90 -2.13 -9.11
CA GLY A 265 1.46 -1.97 -9.27
C GLY A 265 0.95 -0.60 -8.84
N ALA A 266 1.48 -0.05 -7.74
CA ALA A 266 1.16 1.31 -7.31
C ALA A 266 1.63 2.35 -8.35
N PHE A 267 2.85 2.22 -8.86
CA PHE A 267 3.36 3.06 -9.95
C PHE A 267 2.50 2.95 -11.21
N ALA A 268 2.22 1.73 -11.65
CA ALA A 268 1.43 1.50 -12.85
C ALA A 268 0.00 2.05 -12.72
N PHE A 269 -0.65 1.82 -11.57
CA PHE A 269 -2.01 2.26 -11.33
C PHE A 269 -2.13 3.79 -11.33
N VAL A 270 -1.29 4.47 -10.56
CA VAL A 270 -1.35 5.95 -10.47
C VAL A 270 -0.92 6.58 -11.80
N PHE A 271 0.10 6.02 -12.47
CA PHE A 271 0.50 6.49 -13.79
C PHE A 271 -0.63 6.34 -14.82
N LEU A 272 -1.31 5.19 -14.86
CA LEU A 272 -2.47 4.97 -15.72
C LEU A 272 -3.61 5.93 -15.39
N GLN A 273 -3.84 6.18 -14.09
CA GLN A 273 -4.86 7.13 -13.64
C GLN A 273 -4.57 8.56 -14.15
N GLU A 274 -3.34 9.04 -14.02
CA GLU A 274 -2.93 10.35 -14.54
C GLU A 274 -2.95 10.40 -16.08
N PHE A 275 -2.54 9.31 -16.73
CA PHE A 275 -2.57 9.21 -18.19
C PHE A 275 -4.01 9.36 -18.72
N PHE A 276 -4.98 8.63 -18.15
CA PHE A 276 -6.38 8.74 -18.62
C PHE A 276 -7.07 10.04 -18.19
N LYS A 277 -6.60 10.72 -17.14
CA LYS A 277 -7.10 12.04 -16.75
C LYS A 277 -6.58 13.18 -17.63
N SER A 278 -5.54 12.94 -18.41
CA SER A 278 -4.93 13.97 -19.26
C SER A 278 -5.89 14.41 -20.36
N SER A 279 -6.44 15.61 -20.22
CA SER A 279 -7.30 16.24 -21.23
C SER A 279 -6.56 16.56 -22.53
N ALA A 280 -5.24 16.71 -22.47
CA ALA A 280 -4.41 16.95 -23.65
C ALA A 280 -4.38 15.75 -24.60
N ILE A 281 -4.56 14.52 -24.07
CA ILE A 281 -4.51 13.28 -24.89
C ILE A 281 -5.93 12.81 -25.23
N PHE A 282 -6.85 12.84 -24.27
CA PHE A 282 -8.19 12.24 -24.39
C PHE A 282 -9.32 13.26 -24.59
N GLY A 283 -9.05 14.58 -24.52
CA GLY A 283 -10.05 15.60 -24.69
C GLY A 283 -11.25 15.42 -23.75
N GLU A 284 -12.47 15.34 -24.30
CA GLU A 284 -13.71 15.12 -23.55
C GLU A 284 -13.79 13.73 -22.88
N PHE A 285 -13.13 12.70 -23.42
CA PHE A 285 -13.10 11.36 -22.83
C PHE A 285 -12.36 11.32 -21.49
N ALA A 286 -11.51 12.30 -21.19
CA ALA A 286 -10.86 12.44 -19.88
C ALA A 286 -11.89 12.53 -18.72
N LYS A 287 -13.11 12.97 -18.98
CA LYS A 287 -14.22 12.97 -17.98
C LYS A 287 -14.60 11.54 -17.55
N HIS A 288 -14.39 10.57 -18.42
CA HIS A 288 -14.70 9.15 -18.19
C HIS A 288 -13.45 8.29 -17.95
N TRP A 289 -12.40 8.87 -17.40
CA TRP A 289 -11.12 8.20 -17.15
C TRP A 289 -11.25 6.85 -16.43
N GLN A 290 -12.28 6.68 -15.60
CA GLN A 290 -12.56 5.44 -14.88
C GLN A 290 -12.88 4.26 -15.83
N LEU A 291 -13.56 4.52 -16.96
CA LEU A 291 -13.84 3.49 -17.96
C LEU A 291 -12.55 3.00 -18.63
N GLY A 292 -11.69 3.92 -19.06
CA GLY A 292 -10.41 3.58 -19.66
C GLY A 292 -9.51 2.80 -18.71
N LEU A 293 -9.44 3.25 -17.45
CA LEU A 293 -8.69 2.58 -16.40
C LEU A 293 -9.24 1.17 -16.12
N GLY A 294 -10.57 1.03 -15.96
CA GLY A 294 -11.22 -0.27 -15.73
C GLY A 294 -10.97 -1.26 -16.87
N PHE A 295 -11.12 -0.84 -18.12
CA PHE A 295 -10.84 -1.69 -19.28
C PHE A 295 -9.38 -2.14 -19.32
N THR A 296 -8.44 -1.23 -19.05
CA THR A 296 -7.01 -1.53 -19.03
C THR A 296 -6.67 -2.53 -17.91
N ILE A 297 -7.27 -2.39 -16.72
CA ILE A 297 -7.07 -3.32 -15.62
C ILE A 297 -7.58 -4.72 -16.00
N ILE A 298 -8.78 -4.83 -16.57
CA ILE A 298 -9.34 -6.11 -17.02
C ILE A 298 -8.42 -6.75 -18.06
N ALA A 299 -7.96 -5.98 -19.05
CA ALA A 299 -7.03 -6.47 -20.06
C ALA A 299 -5.71 -6.94 -19.44
N CYS A 300 -5.14 -6.18 -18.50
CA CYS A 300 -3.91 -6.57 -17.80
C CYS A 300 -4.09 -7.87 -17.00
N VAL A 301 -5.18 -8.02 -16.26
CA VAL A 301 -5.45 -9.23 -15.46
C VAL A 301 -5.68 -10.44 -16.36
N ALA A 302 -6.40 -10.27 -17.48
CA ALA A 302 -6.66 -11.35 -18.43
C ALA A 302 -5.40 -11.82 -19.17
N LEU A 303 -4.53 -10.86 -19.56
CA LEU A 303 -3.33 -11.14 -20.34
C LEU A 303 -2.12 -11.53 -19.47
N LEU A 304 -2.07 -11.04 -18.22
CA LEU A 304 -0.95 -11.20 -17.31
C LEU A 304 -1.39 -11.84 -15.96
N PRO A 305 -1.67 -13.13 -15.92
CA PRO A 305 -2.16 -13.80 -14.71
C PRO A 305 -1.17 -13.74 -13.53
N LYS A 306 0.11 -13.44 -13.79
CA LYS A 306 1.14 -13.20 -12.76
C LYS A 306 1.39 -11.72 -12.48
N GLY A 307 0.57 -10.82 -13.03
CA GLY A 307 0.75 -9.38 -12.95
C GLY A 307 2.00 -8.87 -13.71
N LEU A 308 2.30 -7.59 -13.55
CA LEU A 308 3.42 -6.92 -14.24
C LEU A 308 4.79 -7.51 -13.87
N VAL A 309 4.96 -8.06 -12.68
CA VAL A 309 6.20 -8.77 -12.27
C VAL A 309 6.46 -10.02 -13.12
N GLY A 310 5.42 -10.62 -13.70
CA GLY A 310 5.52 -11.79 -14.58
C GLY A 310 5.91 -11.47 -16.02
N LEU A 311 5.86 -10.20 -16.44
CA LEU A 311 6.17 -9.76 -17.82
C LEU A 311 7.50 -10.29 -18.36
N PRO A 312 8.64 -10.21 -17.64
CA PRO A 312 9.92 -10.69 -18.13
C PRO A 312 9.91 -12.21 -18.44
N GLU A 313 9.17 -12.99 -17.65
CA GLU A 313 9.05 -14.44 -17.87
C GLU A 313 8.19 -14.75 -19.11
N VAL A 314 7.11 -14.01 -19.31
CA VAL A 314 6.20 -14.17 -20.47
C VAL A 314 6.93 -13.78 -21.77
N LEU A 315 7.65 -12.64 -21.76
CA LEU A 315 8.43 -12.20 -22.91
C LEU A 315 9.54 -13.19 -23.26
N ARG A 316 10.26 -13.69 -22.25
CA ARG A 316 11.33 -14.70 -22.47
C ARG A 316 10.77 -15.99 -23.06
N LYS A 317 9.62 -16.49 -22.56
CA LYS A 317 8.97 -17.69 -23.12
C LYS A 317 8.51 -17.49 -24.57
N ARG A 318 8.07 -16.30 -24.94
CA ARG A 318 7.70 -15.96 -26.32
C ARG A 318 8.93 -15.89 -27.26
N LEU A 319 10.04 -15.36 -26.74
CA LEU A 319 11.30 -15.26 -27.50
C LEU A 319 11.99 -16.63 -27.68
N ASP A 320 11.94 -17.48 -26.66
CA ASP A 320 12.54 -18.84 -26.69
C ASP A 320 11.69 -19.87 -27.51
N GLY A 321 10.57 -19.47 -28.12
CA GLY A 321 9.76 -20.32 -29.02
C GLY A 321 9.16 -21.57 -28.39
N SER A 322 9.26 -21.75 -27.06
CA SER A 322 8.72 -22.90 -26.34
C SER A 322 7.22 -22.74 -26.09
N ARG A 323 6.42 -23.52 -26.84
CA ARG A 323 4.97 -23.66 -26.62
C ARG A 323 4.70 -24.06 -25.16
N PRO A 324 3.62 -23.55 -24.52
CA PRO A 324 3.26 -23.95 -23.14
C PRO A 324 2.96 -25.45 -23.09
N ARG A 325 3.75 -26.18 -22.30
CA ARG A 325 3.60 -27.64 -22.04
C ARG A 325 2.44 -27.99 -21.08
N ASP A 326 1.65 -27.02 -20.64
CA ASP A 326 0.68 -27.19 -19.54
C ASP A 326 -0.78 -27.36 -20.00
N ALA A 327 -1.01 -27.74 -21.28
CA ALA A 327 -2.38 -27.99 -21.76
C ALA A 327 -2.76 -29.50 -21.78
N GLN A 328 -1.96 -30.40 -21.21
CA GLN A 328 -2.21 -31.86 -21.31
C GLN A 328 -2.39 -32.63 -19.98
N VAL A 329 -2.58 -31.97 -18.85
CA VAL A 329 -2.73 -32.66 -17.54
C VAL A 329 -4.10 -32.41 -16.88
N VAL A 330 -5.16 -32.13 -17.64
CA VAL A 330 -6.52 -32.03 -17.09
C VAL A 330 -7.49 -33.04 -17.74
N LEU A 331 -6.98 -34.08 -18.33
CA LEU A 331 -7.82 -35.22 -18.77
C LEU A 331 -7.11 -36.57 -18.48
N LYS A 332 -7.00 -36.94 -17.20
CA LYS A 332 -6.93 -38.31 -16.72
C LYS A 332 -7.43 -38.38 -15.28
#